data_964aa285a15231aefc9cfe432bd14203
#
_entry.id   964aa285a15231aefc9cfe432bd14203
#
_cell.length_a   1.000
_cell.length_b   1.000
_cell.length_c   1.000
_cell.angle_alpha   90.00
_cell.angle_beta   90.00
_cell.angle_gamma   90.00
#
_symmetry.space_group_name_H-M   'P 1'
#
loop_
_entity.id
_entity.type
_entity.pdbx_description
1 polymer ?
#
loop_
_entity_poly.entity_id
_entity_poly.type
_entity_poly.pdbx_seq_one_letter_code
_entity_poly.pdbx_strand_id
1 'polypeptide(L)'
;MTKTEQSFATLPLRLIAGLVFSAHGAQKLFAWFGGYGLEGTGQWMESIGLAPGYLMALMAGGAEFFGGLLLIVGLLVRPASFVLAITMVVAIFTVHIDNGLFMSNNGYEFGLSLLAITLALFIQGAGKLSLDGKIHNKLNQ
;
A
#
# COMPACT_ATOMS: atom_id res chain seq x y z
N MET A 1 15.17 21.00 -0.24
CA MET A 1 13.80 20.48 -0.04
C MET A 1 12.89 21.20 -1.01
N THR A 2 12.47 20.54 -2.06
CA THR A 2 11.48 21.07 -2.99
C THR A 2 10.20 21.36 -2.22
N LYS A 3 9.72 22.59 -2.33
CA LYS A 3 8.38 22.94 -1.83
C LYS A 3 7.40 21.95 -2.44
N THR A 4 6.82 21.11 -1.60
CA THR A 4 5.70 20.27 -2.01
C THR A 4 4.59 21.23 -2.39
N GLU A 5 4.35 21.43 -3.68
CA GLU A 5 3.20 22.21 -4.10
C GLU A 5 1.97 21.58 -3.45
N GLN A 6 1.23 22.42 -2.74
CA GLN A 6 0.01 21.95 -2.07
C GLN A 6 -1.08 21.70 -3.12
N SER A 7 -0.96 20.57 -3.79
CA SER A 7 -1.86 20.15 -4.86
C SER A 7 -2.98 19.29 -4.30
N PHE A 8 -4.18 19.43 -4.86
CA PHE A 8 -5.30 18.50 -4.64
C PHE A 8 -5.13 17.18 -5.40
N ALA A 9 -4.18 17.09 -6.35
CA ALA A 9 -4.01 15.91 -7.19
C ALA A 9 -3.68 14.63 -6.41
N THR A 10 -3.04 14.76 -5.25
CA THR A 10 -2.73 13.61 -4.38
C THR A 10 -3.94 13.08 -3.62
N LEU A 11 -4.97 13.88 -3.44
CA LEU A 11 -6.13 13.50 -2.63
C LEU A 11 -6.86 12.26 -3.19
N PRO A 12 -7.30 12.22 -4.47
CA PRO A 12 -7.93 11.00 -4.99
C PRO A 12 -6.98 9.80 -4.98
N LEU A 13 -5.69 10.00 -5.24
CA LEU A 13 -4.70 8.92 -5.18
C LEU A 13 -4.60 8.33 -3.78
N ARG A 14 -4.51 9.17 -2.75
CA ARG A 14 -4.45 8.74 -1.35
C ARG A 14 -5.73 8.02 -0.92
N LEU A 15 -6.90 8.58 -1.24
CA LEU A 15 -8.17 8.02 -0.80
C LEU A 15 -8.44 6.65 -1.43
N ILE A 16 -8.25 6.52 -2.73
CA ILE A 16 -8.52 5.27 -3.44
C ILE A 16 -7.45 4.22 -3.15
N ALA A 17 -6.18 4.55 -3.27
CA ALA A 17 -5.12 3.60 -2.94
C ALA A 17 -5.16 3.21 -1.45
N GLY A 18 -5.41 4.16 -0.57
CA GLY A 18 -5.54 3.91 0.85
C GLY A 18 -6.69 2.96 1.19
N LEU A 19 -7.84 3.14 0.55
CA LEU A 19 -8.98 2.23 0.69
C LEU A 19 -8.64 0.81 0.20
N VAL A 20 -8.05 0.70 -0.98
CA VAL A 20 -7.68 -0.59 -1.58
C VAL A 20 -6.65 -1.31 -0.71
N PHE A 21 -5.58 -0.65 -0.31
CA PHE A 21 -4.57 -1.24 0.56
C PHE A 21 -5.12 -1.65 1.92
N SER A 22 -5.92 -0.80 2.56
CA SER A 22 -6.52 -1.12 3.86
C SER A 22 -7.43 -2.34 3.77
N ALA A 23 -8.23 -2.46 2.71
CA ALA A 23 -9.10 -3.61 2.49
C ALA A 23 -8.28 -4.91 2.28
N HIS A 24 -7.24 -4.87 1.46
CA HIS A 24 -6.35 -6.01 1.24
C HIS A 24 -5.58 -6.40 2.51
N GLY A 25 -5.12 -5.41 3.28
CA GLY A 25 -4.49 -5.65 4.57
C GLY A 25 -5.45 -6.28 5.57
N ALA A 26 -6.69 -5.83 5.61
CA ALA A 26 -7.73 -6.40 6.47
C ALA A 26 -8.07 -7.86 6.10
N GLN A 27 -8.03 -8.20 4.82
CA GLN A 27 -8.16 -9.60 4.37
C GLN A 27 -7.05 -10.49 4.95
N LYS A 28 -5.82 -10.01 4.96
CA LYS A 28 -4.66 -10.74 5.46
C LYS A 28 -4.61 -10.83 6.98
N LEU A 29 -4.96 -9.74 7.67
CA LEU A 29 -4.86 -9.68 9.14
C LEU A 29 -6.07 -10.26 9.84
N PHE A 30 -7.28 -9.96 9.36
CA PHE A 30 -8.53 -10.17 10.09
C PHE A 30 -9.51 -11.10 9.39
N ALA A 31 -9.17 -11.61 8.23
CA ALA A 31 -10.06 -12.41 7.37
C ALA A 31 -11.35 -11.67 6.93
N TRP A 32 -11.33 -10.33 6.96
CA TRP A 32 -12.45 -9.53 6.48
C TRP A 32 -12.58 -9.60 4.95
N PHE A 33 -13.73 -9.24 4.43
CA PHE A 33 -14.01 -9.18 2.99
C PHE A 33 -13.68 -10.48 2.21
N GLY A 34 -13.91 -11.62 2.84
CA GLY A 34 -13.60 -12.91 2.23
C GLY A 34 -12.12 -13.30 2.23
N GLY A 35 -11.30 -12.62 3.04
CA GLY A 35 -9.89 -12.94 3.20
C GLY A 35 -9.61 -14.15 4.06
N TYR A 36 -8.36 -14.60 4.08
CA TYR A 36 -7.95 -15.83 4.77
C TYR A 36 -7.39 -15.61 6.18
N GLY A 37 -7.20 -14.36 6.61
CA GLY A 37 -6.55 -14.02 7.87
C GLY A 37 -5.06 -14.35 7.89
N LEU A 38 -4.39 -14.14 9.02
CA LEU A 38 -2.94 -14.37 9.15
C LEU A 38 -2.56 -15.83 8.92
N GLU A 39 -3.31 -16.75 9.50
CA GLU A 39 -2.97 -18.18 9.40
C GLU A 39 -3.12 -18.68 7.96
N GLY A 40 -4.28 -18.48 7.35
CA GLY A 40 -4.53 -18.92 5.98
C GLY A 40 -3.65 -18.23 4.95
N THR A 41 -3.45 -16.92 5.08
CA THR A 41 -2.53 -16.16 4.23
C THR A 41 -1.09 -16.63 4.42
N GLY A 42 -0.69 -16.89 5.67
CA GLY A 42 0.64 -17.40 5.99
C GLY A 42 0.91 -18.76 5.37
N GLN A 43 -0.03 -19.69 5.47
CA GLN A 43 0.07 -21.01 4.83
C GLN A 43 0.23 -20.89 3.31
N TRP A 44 -0.55 -20.03 2.69
CA TRP A 44 -0.44 -19.80 1.26
C TRP A 44 0.94 -19.19 0.89
N MET A 45 1.40 -18.18 1.63
CA MET A 45 2.71 -17.56 1.38
C MET A 45 3.85 -18.57 1.51
N GLU A 46 3.79 -19.43 2.51
CA GLU A 46 4.77 -20.49 2.70
C GLU A 46 4.79 -21.47 1.53
N SER A 47 3.61 -21.80 1.00
CA SER A 47 3.48 -22.69 -0.17
C SER A 47 4.13 -22.13 -1.44
N ILE A 48 4.27 -20.81 -1.55
CA ILE A 48 4.93 -20.15 -2.69
C ILE A 48 6.38 -19.74 -2.39
N GLY A 49 6.96 -20.19 -1.29
CA GLY A 49 8.34 -19.94 -0.94
C GLY A 49 8.61 -18.71 -0.08
N LEU A 50 7.58 -18.03 0.38
CA LEU A 50 7.70 -16.89 1.33
C LEU A 50 7.58 -17.40 2.76
N ALA A 51 8.65 -17.93 3.30
CA ALA A 51 8.74 -18.48 4.66
C ALA A 51 9.58 -17.56 5.57
N PRO A 52 9.26 -17.44 6.88
CA PRO A 52 8.08 -18.03 7.55
C PRO A 52 6.77 -17.34 7.11
N GLY A 53 5.80 -18.13 6.70
CA GLY A 53 4.58 -17.61 6.08
C GLY A 53 3.76 -16.69 6.98
N TYR A 54 3.61 -17.04 8.25
CA TYR A 54 2.88 -16.20 9.22
C TYR A 54 3.52 -14.81 9.36
N LEU A 55 4.84 -14.74 9.48
CA LEU A 55 5.58 -13.48 9.57
C LEU A 55 5.44 -12.66 8.28
N MET A 56 5.52 -13.30 7.14
CA MET A 56 5.34 -12.63 5.84
C MET A 56 3.92 -12.07 5.70
N ALA A 57 2.91 -12.82 6.12
CA ALA A 57 1.51 -12.37 6.12
C ALA A 57 1.31 -11.18 7.07
N LEU A 58 1.91 -11.23 8.25
CA LEU A 58 1.85 -10.14 9.23
C LEU A 58 2.50 -8.87 8.69
N MET A 59 3.67 -8.97 8.09
CA MET A 59 4.40 -7.84 7.52
C MET A 59 3.63 -7.22 6.33
N ALA A 60 3.19 -8.04 5.39
CA ALA A 60 2.44 -7.57 4.23
C ALA A 60 1.06 -7.00 4.63
N GLY A 61 0.31 -7.73 5.44
CA GLY A 61 -0.98 -7.28 5.93
C GLY A 61 -0.90 -6.03 6.79
N GLY A 62 0.09 -5.96 7.68
CA GLY A 62 0.34 -4.79 8.51
C GLY A 62 0.73 -3.56 7.68
N ALA A 63 1.64 -3.72 6.73
CA ALA A 63 2.04 -2.65 5.83
C ALA A 63 0.86 -2.12 5.01
N GLU A 64 0.07 -3.02 4.43
CA GLU A 64 -1.10 -2.65 3.63
C GLU A 64 -2.20 -1.99 4.46
N PHE A 65 -2.56 -2.57 5.59
CA PHE A 65 -3.64 -2.06 6.44
C PHE A 65 -3.29 -0.70 7.04
N PHE A 66 -2.18 -0.62 7.76
CA PHE A 66 -1.77 0.64 8.41
C PHE A 66 -1.27 1.66 7.39
N GLY A 67 -0.50 1.23 6.39
CA GLY A 67 -0.07 2.10 5.30
C GLY A 67 -1.24 2.70 4.54
N GLY A 68 -2.25 1.90 4.24
CA GLY A 68 -3.48 2.36 3.60
C GLY A 68 -4.22 3.40 4.44
N LEU A 69 -4.38 3.17 5.74
CA LEU A 69 -5.00 4.13 6.66
C LEU A 69 -4.22 5.45 6.72
N LEU A 70 -2.89 5.37 6.76
CA LEU A 70 -2.02 6.55 6.75
C LEU A 70 -2.19 7.38 5.46
N LEU A 71 -2.35 6.73 4.32
CA LEU A 71 -2.64 7.41 3.06
C LEU A 71 -3.98 8.14 3.10
N ILE A 72 -5.02 7.51 3.64
CA ILE A 72 -6.37 8.10 3.73
C ILE A 72 -6.32 9.41 4.53
N VAL A 73 -5.73 9.36 5.73
CA VAL A 73 -5.64 10.54 6.59
C VAL A 73 -4.54 11.53 6.16
N GLY A 74 -3.64 11.11 5.30
CA GLY A 74 -2.55 11.94 4.82
C GLY A 74 -1.45 12.16 5.85
N LEU A 75 -1.16 11.15 6.67
CA LEU A 75 -0.11 11.18 7.68
C LEU A 75 1.04 10.25 7.29
N LEU A 76 2.29 10.75 7.44
CA LEU A 76 3.49 9.99 7.06
C LEU A 76 3.40 9.42 5.64
N VAL A 77 2.86 10.20 4.71
CA VAL A 77 2.53 9.71 3.36
C VAL A 77 3.75 9.18 2.62
N ARG A 78 4.88 9.86 2.70
CA ARG A 78 6.11 9.41 2.02
C ARG A 78 6.63 8.07 2.56
N PRO A 79 6.88 7.91 3.87
CA PRO A 79 7.33 6.60 4.37
C PRO A 79 6.29 5.50 4.19
N ALA A 80 5.01 5.78 4.37
CA ALA A 80 3.95 4.80 4.11
C ALA A 80 3.94 4.36 2.63
N SER A 81 4.02 5.31 1.72
CA SER A 81 4.07 5.04 0.27
C SER A 81 5.31 4.23 -0.11
N PHE A 82 6.46 4.50 0.49
CA PHE A 82 7.69 3.74 0.25
C PHE A 82 7.53 2.27 0.66
N VAL A 83 7.02 2.01 1.85
CA VAL A 83 6.77 0.65 2.35
C VAL A 83 5.75 -0.08 1.47
N LEU A 84 4.67 0.61 1.08
CA LEU A 84 3.66 0.05 0.18
C LEU A 84 4.22 -0.24 -1.22
N ALA A 85 5.09 0.62 -1.74
CA ALA A 85 5.77 0.39 -3.01
C ALA A 85 6.63 -0.88 -2.96
N ILE A 86 7.41 -1.08 -1.89
CA ILE A 86 8.19 -2.31 -1.68
C ILE A 86 7.26 -3.52 -1.63
N THR A 87 6.16 -3.43 -0.91
CA THR A 87 5.17 -4.52 -0.81
C THR A 87 4.63 -4.89 -2.20
N MET A 88 4.35 -3.90 -3.04
CA MET A 88 3.90 -4.16 -4.42
C MET A 88 4.98 -4.78 -5.30
N VAL A 89 6.22 -4.34 -5.19
CA VAL A 89 7.33 -4.97 -5.91
C VAL A 89 7.45 -6.45 -5.54
N VAL A 90 7.42 -6.77 -4.26
CA VAL A 90 7.46 -8.16 -3.79
C VAL A 90 6.27 -8.95 -4.33
N ALA A 91 5.06 -8.43 -4.23
CA ALA A 91 3.86 -9.11 -4.73
C ALA A 91 3.92 -9.36 -6.25
N ILE A 92 4.35 -8.38 -7.02
CA ILE A 92 4.49 -8.51 -8.47
C ILE A 92 5.45 -9.64 -8.81
N PHE A 93 6.66 -9.62 -8.27
CA PHE A 93 7.70 -10.58 -8.64
C PHE A 93 7.52 -11.98 -8.05
N THR A 94 6.84 -12.11 -6.91
CA THR A 94 6.64 -13.43 -6.28
C THR A 94 5.35 -14.11 -6.69
N VAL A 95 4.31 -13.36 -7.08
CA VAL A 95 2.97 -13.90 -7.32
C VAL A 95 2.50 -13.73 -8.75
N HIS A 96 2.73 -12.55 -9.33
CA HIS A 96 1.99 -12.12 -10.53
C HIS A 96 2.82 -12.11 -11.82
N ILE A 97 4.14 -11.98 -11.73
CA ILE A 97 4.99 -11.72 -12.91
C ILE A 97 4.86 -12.80 -13.99
N ASP A 98 4.78 -14.06 -13.58
CA ASP A 98 4.70 -15.19 -14.51
C ASP A 98 3.31 -15.36 -15.15
N ASN A 99 2.31 -14.64 -14.65
CA ASN A 99 0.92 -14.71 -15.14
C ASN A 99 0.63 -13.69 -16.25
N GLY A 100 1.61 -12.90 -16.66
CA GLY A 100 1.43 -11.85 -17.66
C GLY A 100 0.77 -10.59 -17.09
N LEU A 101 0.28 -9.72 -17.98
CA LEU A 101 -0.23 -8.41 -17.62
C LEU A 101 -1.62 -8.46 -16.97
N PHE A 102 -2.54 -9.24 -17.52
CA PHE A 102 -3.97 -9.09 -17.25
C PHE A 102 -4.43 -9.76 -15.97
N MET A 103 -5.27 -9.04 -15.20
CA MET A 103 -5.87 -9.54 -13.96
C MET A 103 -6.76 -10.76 -14.16
N SER A 104 -7.35 -10.93 -15.35
CA SER A 104 -8.10 -12.13 -15.71
C SER A 104 -7.29 -13.42 -15.56
N ASN A 105 -5.97 -13.33 -15.69
CA ASN A 105 -5.00 -14.39 -15.46
C ASN A 105 -4.20 -14.23 -14.17
N ASN A 106 -4.71 -13.45 -13.21
CA ASN A 106 -3.96 -13.10 -12.00
C ASN A 106 -2.60 -12.43 -12.30
N GLY A 107 -2.58 -11.60 -13.35
CA GLY A 107 -1.40 -10.89 -13.80
C GLY A 107 -1.05 -9.68 -12.96
N TYR A 108 -0.01 -8.96 -13.38
CA TYR A 108 0.60 -7.91 -12.56
C TYR A 108 0.02 -6.50 -12.78
N GLU A 109 -0.99 -6.29 -13.65
CA GLU A 109 -1.46 -4.95 -13.98
C GLU A 109 -1.97 -4.16 -12.76
N PHE A 110 -2.69 -4.81 -11.86
CA PHE A 110 -3.23 -4.16 -10.65
C PHE A 110 -2.11 -3.75 -9.69
N GLY A 111 -1.17 -4.66 -9.40
CA GLY A 111 -0.01 -4.38 -8.57
C GLY A 111 0.88 -3.28 -9.17
N LEU A 112 1.06 -3.29 -10.50
CA LEU A 112 1.82 -2.27 -11.21
C LEU A 112 1.16 -0.90 -11.11
N SER A 113 -0.17 -0.83 -11.22
CA SER A 113 -0.93 0.41 -11.05
C SER A 113 -0.80 0.98 -9.64
N LEU A 114 -0.91 0.13 -8.63
CA LEU A 114 -0.70 0.53 -7.23
C LEU A 114 0.75 0.95 -6.96
N LEU A 115 1.72 0.28 -7.58
CA LEU A 115 3.14 0.68 -7.50
C LEU A 115 3.33 2.09 -8.07
N ALA A 116 2.76 2.40 -9.23
CA ALA A 116 2.84 3.72 -9.84
C ALA A 116 2.23 4.80 -8.92
N ILE A 117 1.07 4.53 -8.32
CA ILE A 117 0.42 5.44 -7.39
C ILE A 117 1.28 5.69 -6.15
N THR A 118 1.83 4.63 -5.55
CA THR A 118 2.66 4.76 -4.35
C THR A 118 3.97 5.49 -4.63
N LEU A 119 4.59 5.27 -5.79
CA LEU A 119 5.77 6.02 -6.22
C LEU A 119 5.46 7.49 -6.43
N ALA A 120 4.32 7.81 -7.06
CA ALA A 120 3.87 9.19 -7.22
C ALA A 120 3.66 9.88 -5.87
N LEU A 121 3.03 9.21 -4.91
CA LEU A 121 2.81 9.74 -3.56
C LEU A 121 4.11 9.88 -2.78
N PHE A 122 5.06 8.97 -2.96
CA PHE A 122 6.39 9.08 -2.36
C PHE A 122 7.14 10.33 -2.85
N ILE A 123 7.08 10.60 -4.14
CA ILE A 123 7.73 11.76 -4.76
C ILE A 123 7.01 13.05 -4.35
N GLN A 124 5.70 13.10 -4.53
CA GLN A 124 4.87 14.30 -4.34
C GLN A 124 4.62 14.62 -2.86
N GLY A 125 4.46 13.60 -2.01
CA GLY A 125 4.05 13.76 -0.61
C GLY A 125 2.53 13.86 -0.47
N ALA A 126 2.09 14.35 0.69
CA ALA A 126 0.68 14.29 1.09
C ALA A 126 -0.25 15.26 0.34
N GLY A 127 0.25 16.42 -0.06
CA GLY A 127 -0.57 17.46 -0.69
C GLY A 127 -1.57 18.13 0.25
N LYS A 128 -2.61 18.73 -0.34
CA LYS A 128 -3.69 19.40 0.42
C LYS A 128 -4.61 18.39 1.12
N LEU A 129 -5.32 18.90 2.15
CA LEU A 129 -6.25 18.13 2.98
C LEU A 129 -5.57 16.88 3.58
N SER A 130 -4.43 17.09 4.23
CA SER A 130 -3.63 16.04 4.86
C SER A 130 -3.17 16.45 6.26
N LEU A 131 -2.94 15.47 7.12
CA LEU A 131 -2.37 15.73 8.44
C LEU A 131 -0.92 16.20 8.34
N ASP A 132 -0.12 15.64 7.42
CA ASP A 132 1.24 16.10 7.14
C ASP A 132 1.28 17.59 6.79
N GLY A 133 0.34 18.04 5.95
CA GLY A 133 0.24 19.45 5.58
C GLY A 133 -0.12 20.35 6.77
N LYS A 134 -1.01 19.91 7.63
CA LYS A 134 -1.37 20.66 8.85
C LYS A 134 -0.21 20.78 9.84
N ILE A 135 0.54 19.68 10.04
CA ILE A 135 1.71 19.65 10.91
C ILE A 135 2.80 20.57 10.35
N HIS A 136 3.08 20.48 9.05
CA HIS A 136 4.07 21.33 8.41
C HIS A 136 3.76 22.82 8.56
N ASN A 137 2.50 23.21 8.37
CA ASN A 137 2.08 24.60 8.51
C ASN A 137 2.20 25.11 9.95
N LYS A 138 1.97 24.25 10.95
CA LYS A 138 2.13 24.62 12.37
C LYS A 138 3.60 24.82 12.78
N LEU A 139 4.51 24.03 12.20
CA LEU A 139 5.94 24.13 12.54
C LEU A 139 6.63 25.35 11.91
N ASN A 140 5.99 25.98 10.91
CA ASN A 140 6.53 27.13 10.19
C ASN A 140 5.88 28.48 10.61
N GLN A 141 5.03 28.47 11.65
CA GLN A 141 4.48 29.67 12.30
C GLN A 141 5.23 30.00 13.59
#